data_bc1a3afca3739cdcce573e385cef3670
#
_entry.id   bc1a3afca3739cdcce573e385cef3670
#
_cell.length_a   1.000
_cell.length_b   1.000
_cell.length_c   1.000
_cell.angle_alpha   90.00
_cell.angle_beta   90.00
_cell.angle_gamma   90.00
#
_symmetry.space_group_name_H-M   'P 1'
#
loop_
_entity.id
_entity.type
_entity.pdbx_description
1 polymer ?
#
loop_
_entity_poly.entity_id
_entity_poly.type
_entity_poly.pdbx_seq_one_letter_code
_entity_poly.pdbx_strand_id
1 'polypeptide(L)'
;MSYAQAILDSDLAPARAYVQILDAMNARHFSATEGRPASFDQGLEVLSRGERALILATDFRFQVYGDGFHDYFGNTNCRHAHATARALDLLDLPKAAEFLRRALSTRQVPDPLPEGYGYDHAEIEPPALAELAREYYQAKPDADFEVAVVRYVRQHPEEFV
;
A
#
# COMPACT_ATOMS: atom_id res chain seq x y z
N MET A 1 -16.40 19.63 4.72
CA MET A 1 -15.02 19.79 4.18
C MET A 1 -14.28 18.53 4.53
N SER A 2 -13.62 17.89 3.56
CA SER A 2 -12.84 16.68 3.86
C SER A 2 -11.63 17.04 4.74
N TYR A 3 -11.20 16.11 5.58
CA TYR A 3 -9.98 16.32 6.39
C TYR A 3 -8.76 16.54 5.48
N ALA A 4 -8.74 15.85 4.35
CA ALA A 4 -7.67 15.98 3.38
C ALA A 4 -7.64 17.37 2.73
N GLN A 5 -8.79 17.98 2.44
CA GLN A 5 -8.85 19.33 1.86
C GLN A 5 -8.22 20.37 2.79
N ALA A 6 -8.49 20.30 4.08
CA ALA A 6 -7.88 21.20 5.06
C ALA A 6 -6.34 21.09 5.10
N ILE A 7 -5.81 19.88 4.90
CA ILE A 7 -4.35 19.63 4.82
C ILE A 7 -3.78 20.16 3.50
N LEU A 8 -4.50 19.95 2.40
CA LEU A 8 -4.05 20.37 1.06
C LEU A 8 -4.09 21.87 0.84
N ASP A 9 -4.99 22.56 1.54
CA ASP A 9 -5.08 24.03 1.53
C ASP A 9 -3.92 24.68 2.34
N SER A 10 -3.21 23.88 3.13
CA SER A 10 -1.98 24.31 3.79
C SER A 10 -0.79 24.23 2.82
N ASP A 11 0.13 25.18 2.93
CA ASP A 11 1.34 25.27 2.07
C ASP A 11 2.42 24.28 2.51
N LEU A 12 2.04 22.99 2.68
CA LEU A 12 2.93 21.94 3.15
C LEU A 12 3.66 21.25 1.99
N ALA A 13 4.93 20.94 2.22
CA ALA A 13 5.67 20.05 1.34
C ALA A 13 5.00 18.67 1.25
N PRO A 14 5.05 17.98 0.09
CA PRO A 14 4.35 16.70 -0.13
C PRO A 14 4.55 15.66 0.96
N ALA A 15 5.78 15.48 1.46
CA ALA A 15 6.07 14.52 2.52
C ALA A 15 5.32 14.84 3.83
N ARG A 16 5.20 16.12 4.19
CA ARG A 16 4.45 16.55 5.38
C ARG A 16 2.94 16.41 5.18
N ALA A 17 2.44 16.79 4.02
CA ALA A 17 1.03 16.64 3.69
C ALA A 17 0.63 15.15 3.72
N TYR A 18 1.44 14.27 3.14
CA TYR A 18 1.24 12.82 3.18
C TYR A 18 1.14 12.28 4.61
N VAL A 19 2.08 12.64 5.49
CA VAL A 19 2.05 12.19 6.89
C VAL A 19 0.77 12.66 7.60
N GLN A 20 0.38 13.92 7.41
CA GLN A 20 -0.85 14.45 8.03
C GLN A 20 -2.12 13.77 7.47
N ILE A 21 -2.15 13.41 6.20
CA ILE A 21 -3.27 12.64 5.61
C ILE A 21 -3.36 11.26 6.28
N LEU A 22 -2.23 10.55 6.42
CA LEU A 22 -2.18 9.27 7.10
C LEU A 22 -2.62 9.37 8.56
N ASP A 23 -2.12 10.36 9.30
CA ASP A 23 -2.46 10.57 10.72
C ASP A 23 -3.96 10.86 10.88
N ALA A 24 -4.53 11.73 10.03
CA ALA A 24 -5.94 12.06 10.07
C ALA A 24 -6.82 10.83 9.73
N MET A 25 -6.43 10.06 8.74
CA MET A 25 -7.11 8.81 8.38
C MET A 25 -7.03 7.77 9.50
N ASN A 26 -5.85 7.58 10.09
CA ASN A 26 -5.65 6.67 11.22
C ASN A 26 -6.47 7.12 12.43
N ALA A 27 -6.48 8.41 12.77
CA ALA A 27 -7.28 8.95 13.85
C ALA A 27 -8.77 8.69 13.65
N ARG A 28 -9.24 8.81 12.40
CA ARG A 28 -10.64 8.62 12.06
C ARG A 28 -11.08 7.15 12.12
N HIS A 29 -10.30 6.25 11.54
CA HIS A 29 -10.73 4.87 11.31
C HIS A 29 -10.14 3.85 12.30
N PHE A 30 -8.99 4.14 12.91
CA PHE A 30 -8.25 3.16 13.70
C PHE A 30 -7.97 3.56 15.15
N SER A 31 -8.17 4.82 15.52
CA SER A 31 -7.85 5.32 16.89
C SER A 31 -9.03 5.35 17.83
N ALA A 32 -10.27 5.14 17.36
CA ALA A 32 -11.43 5.11 18.23
C ALA A 32 -11.40 3.88 19.14
N THR A 33 -11.49 4.08 20.44
CA THR A 33 -11.54 2.99 21.45
C THR A 33 -12.78 2.13 21.33
N GLU A 34 -13.88 2.70 20.83
CA GLU A 34 -15.13 1.99 20.52
C GLU A 34 -15.22 1.82 18.98
N GLY A 35 -15.26 0.58 18.50
CA GLY A 35 -15.40 0.27 17.08
C GLY A 35 -14.09 0.13 16.31
N ARG A 36 -12.94 0.03 17.00
CA ARG A 36 -11.67 -0.27 16.33
C ARG A 36 -11.77 -1.60 15.58
N PRO A 37 -11.38 -1.64 14.28
CA PRO A 37 -11.35 -2.89 13.54
C PRO A 37 -10.54 -3.95 14.28
N ALA A 38 -11.07 -5.16 14.40
CA ALA A 38 -10.40 -6.27 15.09
C ALA A 38 -9.22 -6.82 14.28
N SER A 39 -9.16 -6.48 12.97
CA SER A 39 -8.09 -6.89 12.07
C SER A 39 -7.83 -5.84 10.99
N PHE A 40 -6.68 -5.96 10.32
CA PHE A 40 -6.35 -5.11 9.17
C PHE A 40 -7.41 -5.22 8.05
N ASP A 41 -7.87 -6.44 7.76
CA ASP A 41 -8.90 -6.69 6.75
C ASP A 41 -10.21 -5.95 7.03
N GLN A 42 -10.69 -6.03 8.28
CA GLN A 42 -11.89 -5.28 8.70
C GLN A 42 -11.66 -3.76 8.63
N GLY A 43 -10.44 -3.30 8.92
CA GLY A 43 -10.07 -1.91 8.73
C GLY A 43 -10.21 -1.46 7.29
N LEU A 44 -9.77 -2.28 6.33
CA LEU A 44 -9.88 -1.95 4.90
C LEU A 44 -11.33 -1.87 4.40
N GLU A 45 -12.27 -2.59 5.02
CA GLU A 45 -13.68 -2.60 4.60
C GLU A 45 -14.38 -1.26 4.84
N VAL A 46 -13.97 -0.53 5.87
CA VAL A 46 -14.59 0.77 6.24
C VAL A 46 -13.97 1.95 5.49
N LEU A 47 -12.86 1.74 4.81
CA LEU A 47 -12.16 2.78 4.06
C LEU A 47 -12.81 3.04 2.70
N SER A 48 -12.77 4.29 2.26
CA SER A 48 -13.05 4.65 0.87
C SER A 48 -12.07 3.96 -0.09
N ARG A 49 -12.32 4.07 -1.39
CA ARG A 49 -11.43 3.54 -2.41
C ARG A 49 -10.03 4.17 -2.34
N GLY A 50 -9.95 5.49 -2.22
CA GLY A 50 -8.67 6.21 -2.14
C GLY A 50 -7.93 5.96 -0.85
N GLU A 51 -8.62 5.97 0.29
CA GLU A 51 -8.03 5.65 1.58
C GLU A 51 -7.47 4.22 1.61
N ARG A 52 -8.21 3.26 1.06
CA ARG A 52 -7.77 1.86 0.93
C ARG A 52 -6.52 1.75 0.05
N ALA A 53 -6.50 2.44 -1.09
CA ALA A 53 -5.34 2.45 -1.97
C ALA A 53 -4.10 3.02 -1.27
N LEU A 54 -4.27 4.11 -0.52
CA LEU A 54 -3.20 4.73 0.25
C LEU A 54 -2.62 3.78 1.31
N ILE A 55 -3.47 3.12 2.07
CA ILE A 55 -3.03 2.16 3.11
C ILE A 55 -2.28 0.99 2.50
N LEU A 56 -2.82 0.36 1.46
CA LEU A 56 -2.20 -0.79 0.80
C LEU A 56 -0.83 -0.44 0.20
N ALA A 57 -0.74 0.71 -0.46
CA ALA A 57 0.53 1.15 -1.05
C ALA A 57 1.57 1.55 0.00
N THR A 58 1.13 2.16 1.11
CA THR A 58 2.00 2.53 2.23
C THR A 58 2.57 1.29 2.92
N ASP A 59 1.71 0.30 3.22
CA ASP A 59 2.10 -0.96 3.85
C ASP A 59 3.09 -1.74 2.96
N PHE A 60 2.77 -1.86 1.67
CA PHE A 60 3.67 -2.46 0.68
C PHE A 60 5.05 -1.80 0.67
N ARG A 61 5.09 -0.47 0.55
CA ARG A 61 6.33 0.30 0.51
C ARG A 61 7.16 0.05 1.77
N PHE A 62 6.53 0.13 2.94
CA PHE A 62 7.20 -0.09 4.21
C PHE A 62 7.82 -1.48 4.30
N GLN A 63 7.06 -2.54 3.97
CA GLN A 63 7.52 -3.91 4.07
C GLN A 63 8.59 -4.26 3.03
N VAL A 64 8.41 -3.85 1.77
CA VAL A 64 9.39 -4.17 0.72
C VAL A 64 10.72 -3.46 0.95
N TYR A 65 10.72 -2.21 1.43
CA TYR A 65 11.98 -1.54 1.79
C TYR A 65 12.62 -2.09 3.07
N GLY A 66 11.85 -2.66 3.99
CA GLY A 66 12.38 -3.33 5.18
C GLY A 66 13.01 -4.68 4.84
N ASP A 67 12.22 -5.57 4.23
CA ASP A 67 12.50 -6.99 4.22
C ASP A 67 12.32 -7.66 2.83
N GLY A 68 11.97 -6.91 1.79
CA GLY A 68 11.80 -7.41 0.42
C GLY A 68 10.45 -8.05 0.11
N PHE A 69 10.33 -8.62 -1.10
CA PHE A 69 9.07 -9.21 -1.57
C PHE A 69 8.70 -10.50 -0.85
N HIS A 70 9.68 -11.31 -0.46
CA HIS A 70 9.43 -12.58 0.21
C HIS A 70 8.73 -12.35 1.56
N ASP A 71 9.25 -11.44 2.36
CA ASP A 71 8.68 -11.10 3.66
C ASP A 71 7.34 -10.38 3.52
N TYR A 72 7.20 -9.48 2.54
CA TYR A 72 5.89 -8.87 2.23
C TYR A 72 4.82 -9.95 1.95
N PHE A 73 5.13 -10.96 1.14
CA PHE A 73 4.20 -12.05 0.86
C PHE A 73 3.95 -12.92 2.10
N GLY A 74 4.99 -13.22 2.88
CA GLY A 74 4.88 -14.00 4.11
C GLY A 74 4.02 -13.30 5.16
N ASN A 75 4.31 -12.03 5.43
CA ASN A 75 3.60 -11.25 6.45
C ASN A 75 2.13 -11.02 6.11
N THR A 76 1.78 -10.93 4.83
CA THR A 76 0.42 -10.67 4.36
C THR A 76 -0.31 -11.93 3.87
N ASN A 77 0.37 -13.10 3.78
CA ASN A 77 -0.12 -14.28 3.07
C ASN A 77 -0.60 -13.96 1.64
N CYS A 78 0.07 -13.03 0.97
CA CYS A 78 -0.32 -12.47 -0.34
C CYS A 78 -1.73 -11.87 -0.39
N ARG A 79 -2.44 -11.76 0.74
CA ARG A 79 -3.88 -11.52 0.82
C ARG A 79 -4.34 -10.27 0.06
N HIS A 80 -3.50 -9.23 0.07
CA HIS A 80 -3.80 -7.96 -0.60
C HIS A 80 -2.89 -7.64 -1.77
N ALA A 81 -1.98 -8.54 -2.15
CA ALA A 81 -0.90 -8.22 -3.09
C ALA A 81 -1.40 -7.80 -4.48
N HIS A 82 -2.42 -8.47 -5.03
CA HIS A 82 -3.03 -8.05 -6.29
C HIS A 82 -3.82 -6.72 -6.15
N ALA A 83 -4.52 -6.53 -5.02
CA ALA A 83 -5.19 -5.27 -4.74
C ALA A 83 -4.19 -4.11 -4.57
N THR A 84 -3.04 -4.39 -3.96
CA THR A 84 -1.94 -3.42 -3.82
C THR A 84 -1.35 -3.03 -5.17
N ALA A 85 -1.17 -3.97 -6.10
CA ALA A 85 -0.73 -3.64 -7.45
C ALA A 85 -1.71 -2.68 -8.16
N ARG A 86 -3.02 -2.92 -8.01
CA ARG A 86 -4.06 -2.01 -8.52
C ARG A 86 -4.07 -0.65 -7.80
N ALA A 87 -3.80 -0.63 -6.49
CA ALA A 87 -3.69 0.59 -5.71
C ALA A 87 -2.51 1.46 -6.15
N LEU A 88 -1.36 0.85 -6.43
CA LEU A 88 -0.20 1.56 -6.98
C LEU A 88 -0.48 2.19 -8.35
N ASP A 89 -1.21 1.49 -9.24
CA ASP A 89 -1.66 2.09 -10.51
C ASP A 89 -2.61 3.26 -10.27
N LEU A 90 -3.57 3.10 -9.35
CA LEU A 90 -4.53 4.15 -9.01
C LEU A 90 -3.83 5.42 -8.51
N LEU A 91 -2.74 5.26 -7.77
CA LEU A 91 -1.92 6.37 -7.27
C LEU A 91 -0.89 6.90 -8.28
N ASP A 92 -0.96 6.47 -9.56
CA ASP A 92 -0.02 6.84 -10.62
C ASP A 92 1.44 6.46 -10.32
N LEU A 93 1.61 5.23 -9.79
CA LEU A 93 2.91 4.60 -9.50
C LEU A 93 3.12 3.31 -10.33
N PRO A 94 3.01 3.36 -11.67
CA PRO A 94 2.95 2.18 -12.52
C PRO A 94 4.23 1.33 -12.46
N LYS A 95 5.39 1.95 -12.25
CA LYS A 95 6.66 1.21 -12.13
C LYS A 95 6.69 0.33 -10.87
N ALA A 96 6.23 0.86 -9.73
CA ALA A 96 6.13 0.09 -8.50
C ALA A 96 5.11 -1.05 -8.65
N ALA A 97 3.96 -0.79 -9.30
CA ALA A 97 2.97 -1.79 -9.62
C ALA A 97 3.52 -2.91 -10.51
N GLU A 98 4.36 -2.58 -11.50
CA GLU A 98 5.01 -3.56 -12.37
C GLU A 98 5.95 -4.48 -11.58
N PHE A 99 6.79 -3.94 -10.69
CA PHE A 99 7.65 -4.75 -9.83
C PHE A 99 6.84 -5.74 -8.99
N LEU A 100 5.74 -5.29 -8.36
CA LEU A 100 4.88 -6.16 -7.59
C LEU A 100 4.24 -7.25 -8.47
N ARG A 101 3.79 -6.93 -9.68
CA ARG A 101 3.26 -7.93 -10.63
C ARG A 101 4.32 -8.96 -11.04
N ARG A 102 5.56 -8.54 -11.28
CA ARG A 102 6.67 -9.45 -11.55
C ARG A 102 6.90 -10.39 -10.38
N ALA A 103 6.88 -9.88 -9.14
CA ALA A 103 7.02 -10.70 -7.93
C ALA A 103 5.87 -11.70 -7.78
N LEU A 104 4.63 -11.26 -7.99
CA LEU A 104 3.44 -12.13 -7.98
C LEU A 104 3.54 -13.24 -9.04
N SER A 105 3.99 -12.92 -10.25
CA SER A 105 4.20 -13.89 -11.33
C SER A 105 5.32 -14.87 -10.99
N THR A 106 6.42 -14.42 -10.43
CA THR A 106 7.55 -15.27 -10.00
C THR A 106 7.10 -16.33 -8.98
N ARG A 107 6.19 -15.98 -8.08
CA ARG A 107 5.62 -16.90 -7.09
C ARG A 107 4.33 -17.57 -7.54
N GLN A 108 3.84 -17.28 -8.74
CA GLN A 108 2.59 -17.80 -9.30
C GLN A 108 1.41 -17.62 -8.33
N VAL A 109 1.36 -16.44 -7.68
CA VAL A 109 0.28 -16.10 -6.74
C VAL A 109 -1.03 -15.93 -7.51
N PRO A 110 -2.08 -16.74 -7.23
CA PRO A 110 -3.32 -16.68 -7.98
C PRO A 110 -4.14 -15.41 -7.67
N ASP A 111 -4.96 -14.98 -8.64
CA ASP A 111 -5.96 -13.91 -8.46
C ASP A 111 -7.31 -14.40 -9.02
N PRO A 112 -8.36 -14.60 -8.21
CA PRO A 112 -8.39 -14.44 -6.75
C PRO A 112 -7.63 -15.53 -6.00
N LEU A 113 -7.25 -15.23 -4.75
CA LEU A 113 -6.65 -16.25 -3.89
C LEU A 113 -7.69 -17.32 -3.52
N PRO A 114 -7.35 -18.61 -3.59
CA PRO A 114 -8.20 -19.68 -3.09
C PRO A 114 -8.45 -19.54 -1.58
N GLU A 115 -9.60 -20.05 -1.14
CA GLU A 115 -9.87 -20.17 0.29
C GLU A 115 -8.78 -21.00 0.98
N GLY A 116 -8.28 -20.51 2.12
CA GLY A 116 -7.21 -21.17 2.86
C GLY A 116 -5.82 -21.04 2.23
N TYR A 117 -5.64 -20.21 1.21
CA TYR A 117 -4.31 -19.94 0.66
C TYR A 117 -3.34 -19.51 1.75
N GLY A 118 -2.18 -20.16 1.79
CA GLY A 118 -1.07 -19.83 2.67
C GLY A 118 0.22 -19.67 1.89
N TYR A 119 0.92 -18.58 2.11
CA TYR A 119 2.27 -18.41 1.57
C TYR A 119 3.27 -19.15 2.47
N ASP A 120 4.10 -20.01 1.91
CA ASP A 120 5.14 -20.69 2.68
C ASP A 120 6.33 -19.75 2.94
N HIS A 121 6.23 -19.04 4.06
CA HIS A 121 7.27 -18.11 4.49
C HIS A 121 8.52 -18.84 5.06
N ALA A 122 8.39 -20.11 5.43
CA ALA A 122 9.52 -20.92 5.88
C ALA A 122 10.39 -21.45 4.73
N GLU A 123 9.88 -21.39 3.49
CA GLU A 123 10.65 -21.70 2.31
C GLU A 123 11.79 -20.69 2.13
N ILE A 124 12.95 -21.16 1.70
CA ILE A 124 14.08 -20.26 1.36
C ILE A 124 13.63 -19.33 0.25
N GLU A 125 13.93 -18.03 0.41
CA GLU A 125 13.61 -17.02 -0.58
C GLU A 125 14.13 -17.43 -1.98
N PRO A 126 13.25 -17.49 -2.99
CA PRO A 126 13.68 -17.78 -4.35
C PRO A 126 14.69 -16.76 -4.84
N PRO A 127 15.82 -17.18 -5.46
CA PRO A 127 16.84 -16.24 -5.97
C PRO A 127 16.26 -15.16 -6.89
N ALA A 128 15.22 -15.47 -7.67
CA ALA A 128 14.56 -14.52 -8.54
C ALA A 128 13.81 -13.41 -7.75
N LEU A 129 13.26 -13.69 -6.57
CA LEU A 129 12.65 -12.65 -5.72
C LEU A 129 13.72 -11.77 -5.08
N ALA A 130 14.80 -12.36 -4.60
CA ALA A 130 15.93 -11.61 -4.04
C ALA A 130 16.57 -10.66 -5.09
N GLU A 131 16.70 -11.12 -6.33
CA GLU A 131 17.18 -10.28 -7.43
C GLU A 131 16.19 -9.14 -7.72
N LEU A 132 14.90 -9.45 -7.80
CA LEU A 132 13.86 -8.47 -8.03
C LEU A 132 13.81 -7.40 -6.93
N ALA A 133 14.02 -7.78 -5.67
CA ALA A 133 14.12 -6.83 -4.56
C ALA A 133 15.33 -5.90 -4.74
N ARG A 134 16.49 -6.42 -5.16
CA ARG A 134 17.67 -5.60 -5.46
C ARG A 134 17.40 -4.63 -6.61
N GLU A 135 16.76 -5.08 -7.69
CA GLU A 135 16.35 -4.21 -8.80
C GLU A 135 15.42 -3.09 -8.30
N TYR A 136 14.44 -3.42 -7.43
CA TYR A 136 13.51 -2.44 -6.85
C TYR A 136 14.24 -1.37 -6.04
N TYR A 137 15.17 -1.77 -5.16
CA TYR A 137 15.98 -0.83 -4.37
C TYR A 137 16.83 0.10 -5.23
N GLN A 138 17.40 -0.41 -6.32
CA GLN A 138 18.23 0.37 -7.23
C GLN A 138 17.38 1.32 -8.08
N ALA A 139 16.28 0.86 -8.60
CA ALA A 139 15.39 1.62 -9.48
C ALA A 139 14.60 2.69 -8.75
N LYS A 140 14.32 2.51 -7.43
CA LYS A 140 13.45 3.39 -6.61
C LYS A 140 12.18 3.78 -7.35
N PRO A 141 11.35 2.80 -7.77
CA PRO A 141 10.22 3.02 -8.67
C PRO A 141 9.09 3.84 -8.05
N ASP A 142 9.17 4.09 -6.76
CA ASP A 142 8.26 4.87 -5.93
C ASP A 142 8.94 6.11 -5.30
N ALA A 143 9.99 6.64 -5.94
CA ALA A 143 10.70 7.82 -5.45
C ALA A 143 9.77 9.04 -5.25
N ASP A 144 8.72 9.15 -6.08
CA ASP A 144 7.74 10.23 -6.04
C ASP A 144 6.46 9.85 -5.26
N PHE A 145 6.53 8.85 -4.36
CA PHE A 145 5.37 8.30 -3.67
C PHE A 145 4.52 9.36 -2.98
N GLU A 146 5.12 10.21 -2.15
CA GLU A 146 4.41 11.25 -1.41
C GLU A 146 3.77 12.28 -2.36
N VAL A 147 4.46 12.62 -3.45
CA VAL A 147 3.95 13.52 -4.49
C VAL A 147 2.76 12.91 -5.20
N ALA A 148 2.84 11.62 -5.55
CA ALA A 148 1.76 10.89 -6.20
C ALA A 148 0.51 10.80 -5.30
N VAL A 149 0.69 10.48 -4.02
CA VAL A 149 -0.40 10.45 -3.04
C VAL A 149 -1.06 11.81 -2.91
N VAL A 150 -0.30 12.88 -2.69
CA VAL A 150 -0.85 14.24 -2.53
C VAL A 150 -1.58 14.69 -3.80
N ARG A 151 -1.05 14.34 -4.98
CA ARG A 151 -1.73 14.59 -6.26
C ARG A 151 -3.07 13.87 -6.34
N TYR A 152 -3.10 12.59 -6.00
CA TYR A 152 -4.32 11.79 -6.02
C TYR A 152 -5.38 12.38 -5.07
N VAL A 153 -5.00 12.70 -3.83
CA VAL A 153 -5.92 13.30 -2.84
C VAL A 153 -6.47 14.65 -3.33
N ARG A 154 -5.67 15.47 -4.00
CA ARG A 154 -6.13 16.73 -4.61
C ARG A 154 -7.15 16.51 -5.72
N GLN A 155 -7.02 15.45 -6.48
CA GLN A 155 -7.93 15.11 -7.58
C GLN A 155 -9.22 14.45 -7.11
N HIS A 156 -9.20 13.80 -5.94
CA HIS A 156 -10.30 13.00 -5.40
C HIS A 156 -10.58 13.33 -3.92
N PRO A 157 -10.80 14.61 -3.56
CA PRO A 157 -10.99 15.00 -2.16
C PRO A 157 -12.24 14.37 -1.53
N GLU A 158 -13.22 13.95 -2.35
CA GLU A 158 -14.43 13.25 -1.94
C GLU A 158 -14.17 11.84 -1.40
N GLU A 159 -13.05 11.23 -1.74
CA GLU A 159 -12.64 9.92 -1.23
C GLU A 159 -11.92 10.00 0.12
N PHE A 160 -11.73 11.20 0.70
CA PHE A 160 -11.01 11.45 1.95
C PHE A 160 -11.85 12.33 2.89
N VAL A 161 -13.05 11.87 3.26
CA VAL A 161 -14.07 12.61 4.03
C VAL A 161 -14.27 12.08 5.44
#